data_28e8e23d5474a30025819c3008333b12
#
_entry.id   28e8e23d5474a30025819c3008333b12
#
_cell.length_a   1.000
_cell.length_b   1.000
_cell.length_c   1.000
_cell.angle_alpha   90.00
_cell.angle_beta   90.00
_cell.angle_gamma   90.00
#
_symmetry.space_group_name_H-M   'P 1'
#
loop_
_entity.id
_entity.type
_entity.pdbx_description
1 polymer ?
#
loop_
_entity_poly.entity_id
_entity_poly.type
_entity_poly.pdbx_seq_one_letter_code
_entity_poly.pdbx_strand_id
1 'polypeptide(L)'
;MKNFLTLDDIPNLEEAVNTILDLKKDPFAYEKLGTHKTLGMLFFNPSLRTRLSTQKAAQHLGLKTMVMNFSNEAWALEFEDGTKMSGLRSEHIKEAAAVVSNYCDIIAIRAFASLSDKVKDEAEEVLHNFARYATVPIVNMESATAHPLQALADAVTIKEQGLKKRPKILLTWAPHPKALPHAVGNSFTRMARMLEADFVIAQPEGYELNPEITKDTPCYYNQEEALEGADLSILKIGPHIPNMVKY
;
A
#
# COMPACT_ATOMS: atom_id res chain seq x y z
N MET A 1 -16.96 3.83 -4.15
CA MET A 1 -15.86 2.90 -3.74
C MET A 1 -16.32 2.17 -2.47
N LYS A 2 -16.32 0.84 -2.46
CA LYS A 2 -16.64 0.06 -1.25
C LYS A 2 -15.36 -0.14 -0.42
N ASN A 3 -14.27 -0.51 -1.07
CA ASN A 3 -12.96 -0.76 -0.43
C ASN A 3 -11.90 0.07 -1.16
N PHE A 4 -10.76 0.31 -0.50
CA PHE A 4 -9.56 0.89 -1.08
C PHE A 4 -8.38 -0.06 -0.85
N LEU A 5 -8.16 -0.99 -1.76
CA LEU A 5 -7.15 -2.05 -1.66
C LEU A 5 -5.92 -1.75 -2.52
N THR A 6 -6.14 -1.19 -3.71
CA THR A 6 -5.09 -0.82 -4.67
C THR A 6 -5.41 0.54 -5.31
N LEU A 7 -4.49 1.06 -6.10
CA LEU A 7 -4.72 2.31 -6.88
C LEU A 7 -5.83 2.15 -7.93
N ASP A 8 -6.10 0.92 -8.39
CA ASP A 8 -7.15 0.63 -9.36
C ASP A 8 -8.57 0.91 -8.80
N ASP A 9 -8.69 1.04 -7.47
CA ASP A 9 -9.93 1.44 -6.81
C ASP A 9 -10.22 2.94 -6.89
N ILE A 10 -9.26 3.77 -7.37
CA ILE A 10 -9.42 5.20 -7.55
C ILE A 10 -9.89 5.49 -8.97
N PRO A 11 -11.09 6.04 -9.16
CA PRO A 11 -11.62 6.32 -10.49
C PRO A 11 -10.91 7.49 -11.19
N ASN A 12 -10.37 8.44 -10.43
CA ASN A 12 -9.69 9.63 -10.93
C ASN A 12 -8.55 10.03 -10.00
N LEU A 13 -7.31 9.78 -10.45
CA LEU A 13 -6.11 10.11 -9.67
C LEU A 13 -5.93 11.61 -9.49
N GLU A 14 -6.22 12.43 -10.50
CA GLU A 14 -6.06 13.88 -10.43
C GLU A 14 -7.00 14.49 -9.38
N GLU A 15 -8.24 14.06 -9.35
CA GLU A 15 -9.21 14.48 -8.34
C GLU A 15 -8.77 14.09 -6.93
N ALA A 16 -8.26 12.85 -6.76
CA ALA A 16 -7.72 12.38 -5.49
C ALA A 16 -6.52 13.22 -5.04
N VAL A 17 -5.58 13.51 -5.93
CA VAL A 17 -4.40 14.35 -5.64
C VAL A 17 -4.83 15.78 -5.26
N ASN A 18 -5.78 16.39 -5.97
CA ASN A 18 -6.28 17.72 -5.66
C ASN A 18 -6.96 17.74 -4.28
N THR A 19 -7.78 16.73 -3.96
CA THR A 19 -8.40 16.58 -2.64
C THR A 19 -7.35 16.49 -1.53
N ILE A 20 -6.26 15.75 -1.74
CA ILE A 20 -5.17 15.64 -0.76
C ILE A 20 -4.43 16.97 -0.61
N LEU A 21 -4.20 17.70 -1.71
CA LEU A 21 -3.58 19.03 -1.67
C LEU A 21 -4.44 20.04 -0.90
N ASP A 22 -5.76 19.99 -1.04
CA ASP A 22 -6.68 20.84 -0.30
C ASP A 22 -6.71 20.47 1.19
N LEU A 23 -6.74 19.17 1.52
CA LEU A 23 -6.57 18.69 2.91
C LEU A 23 -5.22 19.07 3.52
N LYS A 24 -4.16 19.20 2.71
CA LYS A 24 -2.85 19.66 3.17
C LYS A 24 -2.88 21.14 3.57
N LYS A 25 -3.69 21.98 2.90
CA LYS A 25 -3.90 23.39 3.23
C LYS A 25 -4.80 23.57 4.46
N ASP A 26 -5.88 22.78 4.54
CA ASP A 26 -6.80 22.74 5.67
C ASP A 26 -7.06 21.30 6.13
N PRO A 27 -6.25 20.77 7.03
CA PRO A 27 -6.35 19.39 7.49
C PRO A 27 -7.67 19.04 8.18
N PHE A 28 -8.41 20.04 8.67
CA PHE A 28 -9.67 19.88 9.39
C PHE A 28 -10.91 20.17 8.55
N ALA A 29 -10.75 20.42 7.23
CA ALA A 29 -11.87 20.75 6.33
C ALA A 29 -13.03 19.75 6.39
N TYR A 30 -12.72 18.48 6.68
CA TYR A 30 -13.70 17.38 6.75
C TYR A 30 -13.83 16.76 8.15
N GLU A 31 -13.45 17.47 9.21
CA GLU A 31 -13.50 16.95 10.59
C GLU A 31 -14.89 16.39 10.97
N LYS A 32 -15.95 17.01 10.48
CA LYS A 32 -17.34 16.57 10.78
C LYS A 32 -17.72 15.22 10.17
N LEU A 33 -17.03 14.75 9.13
CA LEU A 33 -17.34 13.47 8.48
C LEU A 33 -17.10 12.26 9.37
N GLY A 34 -16.11 12.36 10.26
CA GLY A 34 -15.76 11.29 11.20
C GLY A 34 -16.42 11.39 12.56
N THR A 35 -17.26 12.40 12.81
CA THR A 35 -17.94 12.58 14.10
C THR A 35 -18.77 11.34 14.46
N HIS A 36 -18.55 10.80 15.66
CA HIS A 36 -19.14 9.55 16.15
C HIS A 36 -18.79 8.27 15.39
N LYS A 37 -17.80 8.31 14.50
CA LYS A 37 -17.31 7.14 13.77
C LYS A 37 -15.97 6.65 14.29
N THR A 38 -15.69 5.37 14.08
CA THR A 38 -14.49 4.68 14.54
C THR A 38 -13.73 4.08 13.36
N LEU A 39 -12.44 4.36 13.27
CA LEU A 39 -11.49 3.69 12.40
C LEU A 39 -10.82 2.55 13.16
N GLY A 40 -11.07 1.30 12.78
CA GLY A 40 -10.31 0.14 13.23
C GLY A 40 -8.99 0.05 12.48
N MET A 41 -7.87 -0.03 13.19
CA MET A 41 -6.54 -0.16 12.61
C MET A 41 -5.96 -1.51 13.01
N LEU A 42 -5.90 -2.46 12.06
CA LEU A 42 -5.44 -3.83 12.30
C LEU A 42 -4.01 -4.02 11.78
N PHE A 43 -3.10 -4.35 12.68
CA PHE A 43 -1.69 -4.56 12.38
C PHE A 43 -1.32 -6.04 12.54
N PHE A 44 -0.98 -6.68 11.45
CA PHE A 44 -0.41 -8.04 11.43
C PHE A 44 1.12 -8.03 11.52
N ASN A 45 1.72 -6.84 11.38
CA ASN A 45 3.16 -6.60 11.50
C ASN A 45 3.41 -5.23 12.16
N PRO A 46 4.53 -5.05 12.89
CA PRO A 46 4.88 -3.77 13.49
C PRO A 46 5.03 -2.65 12.43
N SER A 47 4.60 -1.45 12.80
CA SER A 47 4.81 -0.23 11.98
C SER A 47 4.82 1.00 12.87
N LEU A 48 5.80 1.88 12.67
CA LEU A 48 5.85 3.18 13.34
C LEU A 48 5.12 4.25 12.52
N ARG A 49 5.58 4.47 11.27
CA ARG A 49 5.08 5.56 10.42
C ARG A 49 3.62 5.39 10.04
N THR A 50 3.21 4.20 9.59
CA THR A 50 1.80 3.92 9.24
C THR A 50 0.88 4.13 10.43
N ARG A 51 1.28 3.68 11.63
CA ARG A 51 0.50 3.87 12.85
C ARG A 51 0.28 5.35 13.16
N LEU A 52 1.36 6.14 13.20
CA LEU A 52 1.29 7.55 13.56
C LEU A 52 0.54 8.38 12.51
N SER A 53 0.83 8.17 11.22
CA SER A 53 0.18 8.93 10.13
C SER A 53 -1.30 8.63 10.03
N THR A 54 -1.71 7.37 10.14
CA THR A 54 -3.13 6.99 10.06
C THR A 54 -3.91 7.48 11.27
N GLN A 55 -3.35 7.39 12.50
CA GLN A 55 -3.99 7.97 13.68
C GLN A 55 -4.14 9.49 13.55
N LYS A 56 -3.10 10.18 13.06
CA LYS A 56 -3.16 11.62 12.87
C LYS A 56 -4.20 12.01 11.82
N ALA A 57 -4.26 11.30 10.69
CA ALA A 57 -5.29 11.52 9.67
C ALA A 57 -6.71 11.29 10.22
N ALA A 58 -6.90 10.22 11.00
CA ALA A 58 -8.18 9.95 11.65
C ALA A 58 -8.62 11.11 12.58
N GLN A 59 -7.68 11.65 13.37
CA GLN A 59 -7.95 12.82 14.23
C GLN A 59 -8.37 14.05 13.43
N HIS A 60 -7.71 14.33 12.29
CA HIS A 60 -8.06 15.45 11.42
C HIS A 60 -9.47 15.31 10.83
N LEU A 61 -9.92 14.07 10.61
CA LEU A 61 -11.25 13.76 10.12
C LEU A 61 -12.31 13.61 11.23
N GLY A 62 -11.94 13.80 12.50
CA GLY A 62 -12.84 13.65 13.66
C GLY A 62 -13.18 12.20 14.01
N LEU A 63 -12.43 11.22 13.44
CA LEU A 63 -12.60 9.80 13.74
C LEU A 63 -11.95 9.43 15.09
N LYS A 64 -12.61 8.54 15.83
CA LYS A 64 -11.96 7.78 16.89
C LYS A 64 -11.14 6.64 16.29
N THR A 65 -10.09 6.18 16.97
CA THR A 65 -9.28 5.04 16.49
C THR A 65 -9.31 3.90 17.51
N MET A 66 -9.47 2.67 17.00
CA MET A 66 -9.21 1.42 17.72
C MET A 66 -8.03 0.74 17.06
N VAL A 67 -6.94 0.52 17.79
CA VAL A 67 -5.72 -0.09 17.23
C VAL A 67 -5.54 -1.47 17.83
N MET A 68 -5.41 -2.48 16.97
CA MET A 68 -5.21 -3.89 17.35
C MET A 68 -3.97 -4.45 16.68
N ASN A 69 -3.09 -5.08 17.46
CA ASN A 69 -1.91 -5.78 16.97
C ASN A 69 -2.18 -7.29 16.98
N PHE A 70 -2.49 -7.86 15.83
CA PHE A 70 -2.78 -9.29 15.72
C PHE A 70 -1.58 -10.18 15.98
N SER A 71 -0.36 -9.65 15.92
CA SER A 71 0.85 -10.42 16.21
C SER A 71 1.03 -10.79 17.70
N ASN A 72 0.43 -10.03 18.63
CA ASN A 72 0.66 -10.18 20.07
C ASN A 72 -0.49 -9.79 20.99
N GLU A 73 -1.57 -9.19 20.47
CA GLU A 73 -2.75 -8.76 21.27
C GLU A 73 -4.01 -9.57 20.95
N ALA A 74 -4.01 -10.30 19.82
CA ALA A 74 -5.11 -11.15 19.41
C ALA A 74 -4.61 -12.59 19.22
N TRP A 75 -5.54 -13.54 19.26
CA TRP A 75 -5.23 -14.92 18.94
C TRP A 75 -5.03 -15.13 17.44
N ALA A 76 -4.39 -16.25 17.08
CA ALA A 76 -4.18 -16.62 15.69
C ALA A 76 -5.51 -16.94 15.01
N LEU A 77 -5.72 -16.38 13.83
CA LEU A 77 -6.91 -16.59 13.00
C LEU A 77 -6.72 -17.81 12.08
N GLU A 78 -7.82 -18.51 11.82
CA GLU A 78 -7.94 -19.52 10.78
C GLU A 78 -8.50 -18.89 9.51
N PHE A 79 -7.91 -19.23 8.36
CA PHE A 79 -8.29 -18.68 7.05
C PHE A 79 -8.90 -19.72 6.12
N GLU A 80 -8.66 -21.01 6.37
CA GLU A 80 -9.08 -22.09 5.48
C GLU A 80 -10.55 -22.48 5.71
N ASP A 81 -11.38 -22.34 4.69
CA ASP A 81 -12.80 -22.68 4.73
C ASP A 81 -13.00 -24.17 5.02
N GLY A 82 -13.93 -24.46 5.94
CA GLY A 82 -14.28 -25.84 6.30
C GLY A 82 -13.34 -26.51 7.32
N THR A 83 -12.31 -25.81 7.80
CA THR A 83 -11.41 -26.34 8.85
C THR A 83 -12.17 -26.59 10.14
N LYS A 84 -11.95 -27.77 10.75
CA LYS A 84 -12.42 -28.04 12.10
C LYS A 84 -11.56 -27.26 13.09
N MET A 85 -12.19 -26.41 13.90
CA MET A 85 -11.53 -25.53 14.90
C MET A 85 -10.99 -26.35 16.10
N SER A 86 -10.13 -27.33 15.84
CA SER A 86 -9.52 -28.21 16.84
C SER A 86 -8.02 -27.98 17.05
N GLY A 87 -7.46 -26.99 16.34
CA GLY A 87 -6.02 -26.67 16.36
C GLY A 87 -5.66 -25.53 17.31
N LEU A 88 -4.52 -24.90 17.05
CA LEU A 88 -3.98 -23.77 17.81
C LEU A 88 -4.67 -22.42 17.48
N ARG A 89 -5.56 -22.39 16.50
CA ARG A 89 -6.28 -21.19 16.06
C ARG A 89 -7.65 -21.15 16.72
N SER A 90 -7.97 -20.01 17.32
CA SER A 90 -9.14 -19.87 18.19
C SER A 90 -10.38 -19.34 17.47
N GLU A 91 -10.20 -18.70 16.30
CA GLU A 91 -11.29 -18.05 15.58
C GLU A 91 -11.04 -18.06 14.07
N HIS A 92 -12.11 -18.25 13.29
CA HIS A 92 -12.02 -18.14 11.83
C HIS A 92 -12.14 -16.67 11.40
N ILE A 93 -11.40 -16.30 10.35
CA ILE A 93 -11.40 -14.93 9.81
C ILE A 93 -12.80 -14.40 9.47
N LYS A 94 -13.70 -15.27 9.07
CA LYS A 94 -15.08 -14.93 8.74
C LYS A 94 -15.84 -14.35 9.94
N GLU A 95 -15.68 -14.97 11.11
CA GLU A 95 -16.26 -14.49 12.37
C GLU A 95 -15.55 -13.23 12.84
N ALA A 96 -14.22 -13.23 12.85
CA ALA A 96 -13.42 -12.09 13.29
C ALA A 96 -13.71 -10.82 12.46
N ALA A 97 -13.82 -10.94 11.14
CA ALA A 97 -14.14 -9.80 10.27
C ALA A 97 -15.54 -9.23 10.54
N ALA A 98 -16.52 -10.11 10.76
CA ALA A 98 -17.89 -9.71 11.10
C ALA A 98 -17.95 -9.04 12.48
N VAL A 99 -17.27 -9.60 13.48
CA VAL A 99 -17.21 -9.04 14.84
C VAL A 99 -16.54 -7.66 14.83
N VAL A 100 -15.36 -7.51 14.22
CA VAL A 100 -14.66 -6.21 14.14
C VAL A 100 -15.49 -5.16 13.43
N SER A 101 -16.27 -5.56 12.41
CA SER A 101 -17.17 -4.66 11.68
C SER A 101 -18.27 -4.05 12.55
N ASN A 102 -18.65 -4.70 13.67
CA ASN A 102 -19.64 -4.14 14.60
C ASN A 102 -19.07 -3.03 15.51
N TYR A 103 -17.74 -2.94 15.63
CA TYR A 103 -17.09 -1.94 16.46
C TYR A 103 -16.49 -0.77 15.65
N CYS A 104 -16.41 -0.92 14.34
CA CYS A 104 -15.76 0.03 13.45
C CYS A 104 -16.65 0.42 12.28
N ASP A 105 -16.55 1.68 11.84
CA ASP A 105 -17.20 2.17 10.62
C ASP A 105 -16.33 2.01 9.37
N ILE A 106 -15.01 1.93 9.57
CA ILE A 106 -13.99 1.67 8.55
C ILE A 106 -12.91 0.81 9.19
N ILE A 107 -12.36 -0.13 8.44
CA ILE A 107 -11.23 -0.96 8.90
C ILE A 107 -10.03 -0.70 7.98
N ALA A 108 -8.91 -0.32 8.58
CA ALA A 108 -7.62 -0.15 7.91
C ALA A 108 -6.67 -1.29 8.29
N ILE A 109 -6.11 -2.00 7.31
CA ILE A 109 -5.32 -3.22 7.52
C ILE A 109 -3.91 -3.04 7.02
N ARG A 110 -2.94 -3.46 7.84
CA ARG A 110 -1.55 -3.65 7.44
C ARG A 110 -1.16 -5.11 7.63
N ALA A 111 -0.94 -5.79 6.51
CA ALA A 111 -0.55 -7.21 6.46
C ALA A 111 0.63 -7.38 5.49
N PHE A 112 1.83 -7.12 5.98
CA PHE A 112 3.07 -7.15 5.21
C PHE A 112 3.47 -8.58 4.82
N ALA A 113 4.23 -8.74 3.73
CA ALA A 113 4.73 -10.03 3.28
C ALA A 113 5.59 -10.75 4.33
N SER A 114 5.47 -12.06 4.42
CA SER A 114 6.32 -12.90 5.27
C SER A 114 7.75 -13.00 4.76
N LEU A 115 7.95 -12.85 3.45
CA LEU A 115 9.20 -13.06 2.71
C LEU A 115 9.75 -14.50 2.79
N SER A 116 8.88 -15.45 3.12
CA SER A 116 9.23 -16.88 3.21
C SER A 116 8.58 -17.71 2.11
N ASP A 117 7.40 -17.31 1.63
CA ASP A 117 6.62 -18.01 0.60
C ASP A 117 5.93 -16.97 -0.29
N LYS A 118 6.50 -16.76 -1.49
CA LYS A 118 6.01 -15.76 -2.44
C LYS A 118 4.55 -16.00 -2.84
N VAL A 119 4.15 -17.26 -3.05
CA VAL A 119 2.79 -17.60 -3.49
C VAL A 119 1.77 -17.25 -2.40
N LYS A 120 2.08 -17.56 -1.14
CA LYS A 120 1.22 -17.17 0.00
C LYS A 120 1.18 -15.67 0.22
N ASP A 121 2.32 -15.00 0.10
CA ASP A 121 2.39 -13.56 0.23
C ASP A 121 1.55 -12.87 -0.86
N GLU A 122 1.67 -13.31 -2.14
CA GLU A 122 0.90 -12.77 -3.26
C GLU A 122 -0.61 -13.10 -3.20
N ALA A 123 -1.00 -14.16 -2.50
CA ALA A 123 -2.42 -14.47 -2.27
C ALA A 123 -3.11 -13.46 -1.33
N GLU A 124 -2.36 -12.68 -0.54
CA GLU A 124 -2.87 -11.61 0.35
C GLU A 124 -4.08 -12.03 1.19
N GLU A 125 -4.00 -13.26 1.73
CA GLU A 125 -5.11 -13.95 2.40
C GLU A 125 -5.80 -13.07 3.46
N VAL A 126 -5.04 -12.38 4.29
CA VAL A 126 -5.57 -11.49 5.33
C VAL A 126 -6.43 -10.40 4.72
N LEU A 127 -5.88 -9.64 3.77
CA LEU A 127 -6.56 -8.48 3.18
C LEU A 127 -7.83 -8.89 2.42
N HIS A 128 -7.72 -9.93 1.60
CA HIS A 128 -8.84 -10.40 0.78
C HIS A 128 -9.97 -11.02 1.61
N ASN A 129 -9.64 -11.76 2.66
CA ASN A 129 -10.68 -12.31 3.55
C ASN A 129 -11.39 -11.22 4.35
N PHE A 130 -10.68 -10.22 4.88
CA PHE A 130 -11.33 -9.07 5.49
C PHE A 130 -12.22 -8.31 4.48
N ALA A 131 -11.72 -8.06 3.26
CA ALA A 131 -12.50 -7.40 2.21
C ALA A 131 -13.76 -8.19 1.81
N ARG A 132 -13.70 -9.52 1.90
CA ARG A 132 -14.82 -10.44 1.59
C ARG A 132 -15.87 -10.48 2.71
N TYR A 133 -15.46 -10.55 3.97
CA TYR A 133 -16.34 -10.85 5.09
C TYR A 133 -16.71 -9.64 5.95
N ALA A 134 -15.96 -8.55 5.90
CA ALA A 134 -16.33 -7.33 6.59
C ALA A 134 -17.55 -6.66 5.98
N THR A 135 -18.40 -6.09 6.84
CA THR A 135 -19.60 -5.33 6.44
C THR A 135 -19.33 -3.84 6.26
N VAL A 136 -18.17 -3.37 6.66
CA VAL A 136 -17.69 -1.98 6.54
C VAL A 136 -16.54 -1.87 5.52
N PRO A 137 -16.25 -0.66 5.00
CA PRO A 137 -15.17 -0.45 4.05
C PRO A 137 -13.80 -0.87 4.59
N ILE A 138 -12.99 -1.50 3.73
CA ILE A 138 -11.61 -1.87 4.02
C ILE A 138 -10.63 -0.92 3.32
N VAL A 139 -9.62 -0.46 4.05
CA VAL A 139 -8.49 0.34 3.55
C VAL A 139 -7.20 -0.45 3.71
N ASN A 140 -6.47 -0.64 2.63
CA ASN A 140 -5.14 -1.24 2.65
C ASN A 140 -4.09 -0.20 3.06
N MET A 141 -3.53 -0.32 4.27
CA MET A 141 -2.44 0.55 4.72
C MET A 141 -1.07 0.11 4.15
N GLU A 142 -0.87 -1.16 3.93
CA GLU A 142 0.24 -1.82 3.24
C GLU A 142 0.02 -3.33 3.29
N SER A 143 0.11 -3.99 2.15
CA SER A 143 0.03 -5.44 2.02
C SER A 143 1.29 -6.01 1.36
N ALA A 144 1.29 -7.29 1.05
CA ALA A 144 2.42 -7.94 0.39
C ALA A 144 2.66 -7.39 -1.04
N THR A 145 1.61 -7.05 -1.76
CA THR A 145 1.70 -6.65 -3.17
C THR A 145 1.33 -5.18 -3.43
N ALA A 146 0.74 -4.47 -2.46
CA ALA A 146 0.27 -3.10 -2.64
C ALA A 146 0.49 -2.19 -1.42
N HIS A 147 0.82 -0.93 -1.70
CA HIS A 147 0.87 0.16 -0.73
C HIS A 147 0.22 1.43 -1.33
N PRO A 148 -1.11 1.42 -1.49
CA PRO A 148 -1.82 2.48 -2.23
C PRO A 148 -1.68 3.86 -1.59
N LEU A 149 -1.63 3.96 -0.26
CA LEU A 149 -1.46 5.22 0.45
C LEU A 149 -0.10 5.86 0.17
N GLN A 150 0.97 5.05 0.03
CA GLN A 150 2.29 5.55 -0.35
C GLN A 150 2.27 6.09 -1.77
N ALA A 151 1.68 5.37 -2.71
CA ALA A 151 1.61 5.82 -4.10
C ALA A 151 0.80 7.12 -4.26
N LEU A 152 -0.25 7.33 -3.46
CA LEU A 152 -0.95 8.62 -3.42
C LEU A 152 -0.05 9.75 -2.89
N ALA A 153 0.73 9.49 -1.84
CA ALA A 153 1.69 10.46 -1.33
C ALA A 153 2.78 10.79 -2.37
N ASP A 154 3.25 9.78 -3.11
CA ASP A 154 4.21 9.96 -4.20
C ASP A 154 3.58 10.80 -5.33
N ALA A 155 2.32 10.55 -5.72
CA ALA A 155 1.61 11.34 -6.73
C ALA A 155 1.48 12.82 -6.32
N VAL A 156 1.15 13.08 -5.06
CA VAL A 156 1.10 14.45 -4.51
C VAL A 156 2.48 15.10 -4.56
N THR A 157 3.53 14.40 -4.17
CA THR A 157 4.91 14.90 -4.21
C THR A 157 5.32 15.25 -5.65
N ILE A 158 5.01 14.38 -6.62
CA ILE A 158 5.29 14.64 -8.04
C ILE A 158 4.55 15.91 -8.51
N LYS A 159 3.28 16.07 -8.13
CA LYS A 159 2.49 17.25 -8.49
C LYS A 159 3.09 18.53 -7.89
N GLU A 160 3.57 18.49 -6.65
CA GLU A 160 4.19 19.62 -5.96
C GLU A 160 5.53 20.04 -6.55
N GLN A 161 6.26 19.14 -7.23
CA GLN A 161 7.52 19.49 -7.92
C GLN A 161 7.30 20.41 -9.12
N GLY A 162 6.07 20.52 -9.64
CA GLY A 162 5.78 21.40 -10.76
C GLY A 162 6.56 21.05 -12.02
N LEU A 163 6.77 19.77 -12.29
CA LEU A 163 7.53 19.29 -13.43
C LEU A 163 6.91 19.74 -14.75
N LYS A 164 7.73 19.72 -15.82
CA LYS A 164 7.25 19.98 -17.19
C LYS A 164 6.10 19.04 -17.57
N LYS A 165 5.37 19.40 -18.62
CA LYS A 165 4.37 18.51 -19.22
C LYS A 165 5.06 17.24 -19.74
N ARG A 166 4.53 16.05 -19.39
CA ARG A 166 5.09 14.73 -19.68
C ARG A 166 6.55 14.58 -19.23
N PRO A 167 6.82 14.63 -17.93
CA PRO A 167 8.15 14.40 -17.42
C PRO A 167 8.56 12.93 -17.62
N LYS A 168 9.84 12.66 -17.81
CA LYS A 168 10.38 11.31 -17.71
C LYS A 168 10.56 10.94 -16.25
N ILE A 169 9.80 9.94 -15.79
CA ILE A 169 9.84 9.44 -14.42
C ILE A 169 10.48 8.05 -14.42
N LEU A 170 11.48 7.87 -13.58
CA LEU A 170 12.17 6.60 -13.40
C LEU A 170 11.87 5.99 -12.03
N LEU A 171 11.42 4.73 -12.00
CA LEU A 171 11.44 3.88 -10.81
C LEU A 171 12.70 3.01 -10.85
N THR A 172 13.49 3.04 -9.79
CA THR A 172 14.72 2.23 -9.71
C THR A 172 15.00 1.74 -8.28
N TRP A 173 16.03 0.91 -8.10
CA TRP A 173 16.36 0.31 -6.80
C TRP A 173 17.79 0.63 -6.38
N ALA A 174 17.96 0.91 -5.08
CA ALA A 174 19.26 0.93 -4.41
C ALA A 174 19.55 -0.42 -3.74
N PRO A 175 20.81 -0.88 -3.71
CA PRO A 175 21.19 -2.11 -3.02
C PRO A 175 20.85 -2.10 -1.54
N HIS A 176 20.28 -3.20 -1.03
CA HIS A 176 19.99 -3.41 0.38
C HIS A 176 20.30 -4.87 0.77
N PRO A 177 20.78 -5.16 2.00
CA PRO A 177 21.13 -6.51 2.43
C PRO A 177 19.96 -7.49 2.47
N LYS A 178 18.72 -6.97 2.58
CA LYS A 178 17.49 -7.78 2.63
C LYS A 178 16.62 -7.46 1.44
N ALA A 179 16.06 -8.48 0.82
CA ALA A 179 14.97 -8.32 -0.13
C ALA A 179 13.75 -7.68 0.58
N LEU A 180 13.05 -6.81 -0.12
CA LEU A 180 11.81 -6.19 0.33
C LEU A 180 10.68 -6.60 -0.62
N PRO A 181 9.42 -6.60 -0.16
CA PRO A 181 8.29 -6.89 -1.05
C PRO A 181 8.16 -5.84 -2.14
N HIS A 182 7.55 -6.22 -3.24
CA HIS A 182 7.29 -5.34 -4.39
C HIS A 182 6.13 -4.35 -4.17
N ALA A 183 5.46 -4.38 -3.02
CA ALA A 183 4.25 -3.59 -2.71
C ALA A 183 4.33 -2.12 -3.12
N VAL A 184 5.43 -1.45 -2.76
CA VAL A 184 5.61 -0.03 -3.10
C VAL A 184 5.94 0.15 -4.57
N GLY A 185 6.84 -0.66 -5.14
CA GLY A 185 7.18 -0.64 -6.58
C GLY A 185 5.94 -0.89 -7.45
N ASN A 186 5.15 -1.89 -7.09
CA ASN A 186 3.88 -2.21 -7.77
C ASN A 186 2.90 -1.04 -7.73
N SER A 187 2.68 -0.46 -6.54
CA SER A 187 1.73 0.64 -6.38
C SER A 187 2.22 1.91 -7.06
N PHE A 188 3.52 2.19 -6.99
CA PHE A 188 4.11 3.31 -7.74
C PHE A 188 3.94 3.12 -9.25
N THR A 189 4.19 1.93 -9.78
CA THR A 189 3.99 1.60 -11.20
C THR A 189 2.55 1.82 -11.64
N ARG A 190 1.57 1.34 -10.86
CA ARG A 190 0.15 1.58 -11.14
C ARG A 190 -0.17 3.07 -11.17
N MET A 191 0.30 3.82 -10.19
CA MET A 191 0.11 5.27 -10.09
C MET A 191 0.77 6.01 -11.26
N ALA A 192 2.04 5.72 -11.56
CA ALA A 192 2.79 6.41 -12.61
C ALA A 192 2.15 6.20 -14.00
N ARG A 193 1.56 5.04 -14.26
CA ARG A 193 0.81 4.75 -15.48
C ARG A 193 -0.50 5.54 -15.62
N MET A 194 -1.03 6.08 -14.52
CA MET A 194 -2.20 6.97 -14.53
C MET A 194 -1.81 8.42 -14.76
N LEU A 195 -0.51 8.76 -14.72
CA LEU A 195 0.01 10.11 -14.98
C LEU A 195 0.27 10.31 -16.47
N GLU A 196 0.19 11.57 -16.93
CA GLU A 196 0.69 11.99 -18.23
C GLU A 196 2.22 12.13 -18.19
N ALA A 197 2.95 11.00 -18.11
CA ALA A 197 4.40 10.95 -17.97
C ALA A 197 5.02 9.89 -18.87
N ASP A 198 6.28 10.06 -19.22
CA ASP A 198 7.10 9.04 -19.85
C ASP A 198 7.72 8.19 -18.71
N PHE A 199 7.00 7.15 -18.30
CA PHE A 199 7.39 6.32 -17.17
C PHE A 199 8.25 5.14 -17.62
N VAL A 200 9.37 4.92 -16.92
CA VAL A 200 10.30 3.81 -17.17
C VAL A 200 10.71 3.16 -15.85
N ILE A 201 11.13 1.90 -15.91
CA ILE A 201 11.59 1.11 -14.77
C ILE A 201 13.01 0.64 -15.03
N ALA A 202 13.93 0.85 -14.09
CA ALA A 202 15.23 0.18 -14.08
C ALA A 202 15.29 -0.76 -12.89
N GLN A 203 15.30 -2.07 -13.16
CA GLN A 203 15.20 -3.12 -12.14
C GLN A 203 16.35 -4.11 -12.29
N PRO A 204 16.83 -4.69 -11.16
CA PRO A 204 17.86 -5.71 -11.23
C PRO A 204 17.30 -7.01 -11.84
N GLU A 205 18.13 -7.72 -12.59
CA GLU A 205 17.81 -9.05 -13.09
C GLU A 205 17.49 -10.01 -11.94
N GLY A 206 16.38 -10.76 -12.06
CA GLY A 206 15.88 -11.65 -11.01
C GLY A 206 15.05 -10.96 -9.91
N TYR A 207 14.80 -9.65 -10.04
CA TYR A 207 13.96 -8.88 -9.12
C TYR A 207 12.89 -8.07 -9.85
N GLU A 208 12.43 -8.61 -10.96
CA GLU A 208 11.44 -7.97 -11.81
C GLU A 208 10.08 -7.87 -11.12
N LEU A 209 9.40 -6.73 -11.35
CA LEU A 209 8.00 -6.58 -10.98
C LEU A 209 7.13 -7.50 -11.86
N ASN A 210 5.96 -7.86 -11.33
CA ASN A 210 5.01 -8.71 -12.06
C ASN A 210 4.63 -8.08 -13.42
N PRO A 211 4.74 -8.80 -14.55
CA PRO A 211 4.38 -8.32 -15.89
C PRO A 211 2.94 -7.80 -16.00
N GLU A 212 2.01 -8.35 -15.22
CA GLU A 212 0.62 -7.86 -15.17
C GLU A 212 0.51 -6.43 -14.59
N ILE A 213 1.52 -5.98 -13.85
CA ILE A 213 1.61 -4.64 -13.27
C ILE A 213 2.39 -3.71 -14.19
N THR A 214 3.54 -4.15 -14.69
CA THR A 214 4.39 -3.34 -15.58
C THR A 214 3.77 -3.17 -16.96
N LYS A 215 3.07 -4.20 -17.46
CA LYS A 215 2.45 -4.24 -18.80
C LYS A 215 3.43 -3.78 -19.88
N ASP A 216 3.12 -2.67 -20.55
CA ASP A 216 3.86 -2.03 -21.65
C ASP A 216 4.91 -1.01 -21.20
N THR A 217 5.15 -0.88 -19.89
CA THR A 217 6.16 0.03 -19.35
C THR A 217 7.56 -0.41 -19.75
N PRO A 218 8.39 0.46 -20.35
CA PRO A 218 9.78 0.11 -20.67
C PRO A 218 10.57 -0.25 -19.42
N CYS A 219 11.23 -1.43 -19.46
CA CYS A 219 12.04 -1.94 -18.37
C CYS A 219 13.49 -2.09 -18.82
N TYR A 220 14.40 -1.60 -17.98
CA TYR A 220 15.83 -1.61 -18.21
C TYR A 220 16.53 -2.41 -17.10
N TYR A 221 17.63 -3.07 -17.44
CA TYR A 221 18.55 -3.67 -16.47
C TYR A 221 19.77 -2.79 -16.20
N ASN A 222 19.99 -1.79 -17.05
CA ASN A 222 21.03 -0.78 -16.87
C ASN A 222 20.43 0.51 -16.32
N GLN A 223 20.81 0.87 -15.08
CA GLN A 223 20.33 2.09 -14.43
C GLN A 223 20.81 3.38 -15.10
N GLU A 224 22.04 3.42 -15.60
CA GLU A 224 22.62 4.61 -16.23
C GLU A 224 21.87 4.96 -17.51
N GLU A 225 21.55 3.94 -18.33
CA GLU A 225 20.74 4.10 -19.54
C GLU A 225 19.34 4.60 -19.22
N ALA A 226 18.71 4.07 -18.18
CA ALA A 226 17.36 4.47 -17.77
C ALA A 226 17.32 5.90 -17.18
N LEU A 227 18.41 6.33 -16.51
CA LEU A 227 18.55 7.65 -15.91
C LEU A 227 18.73 8.77 -16.95
N GLU A 228 19.21 8.44 -18.15
CA GLU A 228 19.42 9.44 -19.18
C GLU A 228 18.13 10.23 -19.47
N GLY A 229 18.19 11.54 -19.28
CA GLY A 229 17.06 12.45 -19.49
C GLY A 229 15.90 12.31 -18.48
N ALA A 230 16.08 11.62 -17.36
CA ALA A 230 15.05 11.54 -16.32
C ALA A 230 14.88 12.89 -15.61
N ASP A 231 13.63 13.35 -15.51
CA ASP A 231 13.28 14.58 -14.76
C ASP A 231 13.06 14.27 -13.27
N LEU A 232 12.68 13.04 -12.95
CA LEU A 232 12.45 12.56 -11.59
C LEU A 232 12.81 11.08 -11.47
N SER A 233 13.53 10.73 -10.41
CA SER A 233 13.80 9.33 -10.07
C SER A 233 13.24 9.00 -8.69
N ILE A 234 12.53 7.88 -8.62
CA ILE A 234 12.07 7.28 -7.36
C ILE A 234 12.95 6.09 -7.06
N LEU A 235 13.71 6.18 -5.99
CA LEU A 235 14.62 5.15 -5.55
C LEU A 235 13.98 4.28 -4.48
N LYS A 236 13.86 2.99 -4.78
CA LYS A 236 13.43 1.98 -3.81
C LYS A 236 14.64 1.24 -3.25
N ILE A 237 14.47 0.67 -2.08
CA ILE A 237 15.46 -0.23 -1.51
C ILE A 237 15.13 -1.65 -1.97
N GLY A 238 16.12 -2.35 -2.54
CA GLY A 238 15.99 -3.72 -3.05
C GLY A 238 17.18 -4.60 -2.67
N PRO A 239 17.19 -5.89 -3.06
CA PRO A 239 18.27 -6.80 -2.75
C PRO A 239 19.60 -6.31 -3.34
N HIS A 240 20.70 -6.66 -2.67
CA HIS A 240 22.03 -6.40 -3.22
C HIS A 240 22.27 -7.33 -4.41
N ILE A 241 22.34 -6.78 -5.60
CA ILE A 241 22.67 -7.49 -6.83
C ILE A 241 23.97 -6.89 -7.38
N PRO A 242 24.93 -7.74 -7.83
CA PRO A 242 26.31 -7.33 -8.11
C PRO A 242 26.49 -6.19 -9.13
N ASN A 243 25.51 -5.95 -9.99
CA ASN A 243 25.59 -4.96 -11.09
C ASN A 243 24.78 -3.67 -10.85
N MET A 244 24.26 -3.45 -9.63
CA MET A 244 23.63 -2.16 -9.30
C MET A 244 24.69 -1.10 -9.02
N VAL A 245 24.49 0.10 -9.58
CA VAL A 245 25.33 1.26 -9.27
C VAL A 245 25.28 1.54 -7.78
N LYS A 246 26.44 1.59 -7.14
CA LYS A 246 26.54 1.98 -5.73
C LYS A 246 26.50 3.51 -5.67
N TYR A 247 25.44 4.07 -5.13
CA TYR A 247 25.37 5.47 -4.75
C TYR A 247 25.97 5.67 -3.37
#